data_c751996692fdb912318b7356fa2a4939
#
_entry.id   c751996692fdb912318b7356fa2a4939
#
_cell.length_a   1.000
_cell.length_b   1.000
_cell.length_c   1.000
_cell.angle_alpha   90.00
_cell.angle_beta   90.00
_cell.angle_gamma   90.00
#
_symmetry.space_group_name_H-M   'P 1'
#
loop_
_entity.id
_entity.type
_entity.pdbx_description
1 polymer ?
#
loop_
_entity_poly.entity_id
_entity_poly.type
_entity_poly.pdbx_seq_one_letter_code
_entity_poly.pdbx_strand_id
1 'polypeptide(L)'
;RKDNVDTYKYFGEPVYIYSLKDGINDGFLTPFKVKRIKTTIDDYIYTSDDMVIEGEIEQGKQYTEPDFNKTIEIEAREAKRVQIYLDNANQNEKAIVFCAIQAHAGLIRDLINQKKDNSNPNYCVRVTANDGEQGEKYLREFQDNEKTIPTILTTSQKLSTGVDARNVRNIVLLRPVNSMIEFKQIIGRGTRTFDGKDFFTIYDYVDAYK
;
A
#
# COMPACT_ATOMS: atom_id res chain seq x y z
N ARG A 1 -19.44 10.23 -5.97
CA ARG A 1 -20.83 10.79 -6.03
C ARG A 1 -21.80 9.91 -6.82
N LYS A 2 -21.41 9.29 -7.95
CA LYS A 2 -22.30 8.40 -8.74
C LYS A 2 -22.72 7.15 -7.96
N ASP A 3 -21.78 6.51 -7.29
CA ASP A 3 -22.02 5.25 -6.56
C ASP A 3 -22.96 5.43 -5.34
N ASN A 4 -22.93 6.60 -4.69
CA ASN A 4 -23.85 6.90 -3.60
C ASN A 4 -25.30 7.12 -4.07
N VAL A 5 -25.49 7.71 -5.25
CA VAL A 5 -26.82 7.96 -5.81
C VAL A 5 -27.58 6.66 -6.08
N ASP A 6 -26.89 5.63 -6.61
CA ASP A 6 -27.50 4.34 -6.89
C ASP A 6 -27.83 3.58 -5.60
N THR A 7 -26.98 3.67 -4.59
CA THR A 7 -27.21 3.07 -3.27
C THR A 7 -28.40 3.70 -2.56
N TYR A 8 -28.50 5.03 -2.54
CA TYR A 8 -29.64 5.73 -1.94
C TYR A 8 -30.95 5.51 -2.68
N LYS A 9 -30.89 5.33 -4.00
CA LYS A 9 -32.06 5.00 -4.81
C LYS A 9 -32.66 3.64 -4.46
N TYR A 10 -31.80 2.69 -4.06
CA TYR A 10 -32.23 1.32 -3.74
C TYR A 10 -32.60 1.17 -2.25
N PHE A 11 -31.80 1.73 -1.33
CA PHE A 11 -31.95 1.55 0.12
C PHE A 11 -32.61 2.73 0.84
N GLY A 12 -32.89 3.82 0.13
CA GLY A 12 -33.37 5.07 0.73
C GLY A 12 -32.23 5.90 1.36
N GLU A 13 -32.62 7.04 1.95
CA GLU A 13 -31.66 7.89 2.66
C GLU A 13 -31.19 7.20 3.95
N PRO A 14 -29.90 7.33 4.33
CA PRO A 14 -29.39 6.73 5.55
C PRO A 14 -30.05 7.37 6.79
N VAL A 15 -30.45 6.55 7.73
CA VAL A 15 -31.03 7.00 9.01
C VAL A 15 -29.98 7.77 9.84
N TYR A 16 -28.71 7.41 9.69
CA TYR A 16 -27.57 8.04 10.37
C TYR A 16 -26.32 7.94 9.51
N ILE A 17 -25.53 9.02 9.49
CA ILE A 17 -24.25 9.08 8.80
C ILE A 17 -23.15 9.28 9.85
N TYR A 18 -22.24 8.28 9.96
CA TYR A 18 -21.07 8.37 10.81
C TYR A 18 -19.81 8.37 9.93
N SER A 19 -19.15 9.52 9.86
CA SER A 19 -18.01 9.68 8.96
C SER A 19 -16.70 9.17 9.58
N LEU A 20 -15.68 8.95 8.74
CA LEU A 20 -14.32 8.64 9.19
C LEU A 20 -13.80 9.73 10.17
N LYS A 21 -14.12 11.00 9.90
CA LYS A 21 -13.74 12.12 10.75
C LYS A 21 -14.40 12.03 12.13
N ASP A 22 -15.67 11.67 12.18
CA ASP A 22 -16.39 11.50 13.44
C ASP A 22 -15.78 10.36 14.25
N GLY A 23 -15.48 9.22 13.61
CA GLY A 23 -14.83 8.09 14.26
C GLY A 23 -13.44 8.40 14.82
N ILE A 24 -12.67 9.28 14.16
CA ILE A 24 -11.38 9.76 14.68
C ILE A 24 -11.59 10.73 15.84
N ASN A 25 -12.51 11.70 15.71
CA ASN A 25 -12.78 12.67 16.75
C ASN A 25 -13.31 12.03 18.04
N ASP A 26 -14.13 11.00 17.91
CA ASP A 26 -14.71 10.25 19.04
C ASP A 26 -13.74 9.20 19.62
N GLY A 27 -12.53 9.04 19.04
CA GLY A 27 -11.50 8.13 19.52
C GLY A 27 -11.72 6.64 19.16
N PHE A 28 -12.70 6.33 18.32
CA PHE A 28 -12.93 4.96 17.84
C PHE A 28 -12.00 4.53 16.71
N LEU A 29 -11.36 5.50 16.04
CA LEU A 29 -10.45 5.27 14.93
C LEU A 29 -9.14 6.03 15.15
N THR A 30 -8.03 5.38 14.80
CA THR A 30 -6.69 5.98 14.85
C THR A 30 -6.53 7.05 13.77
N PRO A 31 -6.04 8.27 14.09
CA PRO A 31 -5.71 9.29 13.10
C PRO A 31 -4.51 8.89 12.24
N PHE A 32 -4.32 9.57 11.11
CA PHE A 32 -3.20 9.30 10.22
C PHE A 32 -2.44 10.57 9.81
N LYS A 33 -1.18 10.38 9.48
CA LYS A 33 -0.30 11.38 8.85
C LYS A 33 0.01 10.95 7.43
N VAL A 34 0.07 11.89 6.49
CA VAL A 34 0.44 11.62 5.10
C VAL A 34 1.83 12.18 4.82
N LYS A 35 2.74 11.31 4.39
CA LYS A 35 4.04 11.68 3.82
C LYS A 35 3.95 11.50 2.31
N ARG A 36 3.83 12.61 1.58
CA ARG A 36 3.92 12.60 0.11
C ARG A 36 5.37 12.54 -0.30
N ILE A 37 5.70 11.56 -1.14
CA ILE A 37 7.05 11.33 -1.61
C ILE A 37 7.05 11.47 -3.11
N LYS A 38 7.73 12.51 -3.60
CA LYS A 38 8.02 12.70 -5.02
C LYS A 38 9.48 12.36 -5.24
N THR A 39 9.74 11.54 -6.23
CA THR A 39 11.09 11.23 -6.67
C THR A 39 11.35 11.92 -8.02
N THR A 40 12.60 12.26 -8.30
CA THR A 40 12.99 12.83 -9.62
C THR A 40 12.79 11.85 -10.76
N ILE A 41 12.40 10.61 -10.46
CA ILE A 41 12.14 9.52 -11.41
C ILE A 41 10.63 9.42 -11.73
N ASP A 42 9.79 10.28 -11.17
CA ASP A 42 8.34 10.27 -11.44
C ASP A 42 8.01 10.82 -12.85
N ASP A 43 8.93 11.64 -13.43
CA ASP A 43 8.95 12.04 -14.84
C ASP A 43 10.19 11.41 -15.50
N TYR A 44 10.07 10.18 -15.97
CA TYR A 44 11.21 9.38 -16.39
C TYR A 44 11.34 9.32 -17.92
N ILE A 45 12.58 9.52 -18.42
CA ILE A 45 12.96 9.28 -19.81
C ILE A 45 13.77 7.99 -19.86
N TYR A 46 13.25 6.99 -20.57
CA TYR A 46 13.91 5.70 -20.73
C TYR A 46 15.26 5.82 -21.44
N THR A 47 16.25 5.15 -20.87
CA THR A 47 17.56 4.93 -21.50
C THR A 47 17.77 3.43 -21.74
N SER A 48 18.64 3.09 -22.71
CA SER A 48 18.86 1.70 -23.13
C SER A 48 19.46 0.81 -22.04
N ASP A 49 19.95 1.39 -20.96
CA ASP A 49 20.61 0.66 -19.85
C ASP A 49 19.63 0.27 -18.73
N ASP A 50 18.36 0.70 -18.86
CA ASP A 50 17.36 0.42 -17.84
C ASP A 50 16.78 -0.98 -17.95
N MET A 51 16.66 -1.66 -16.82
CA MET A 51 16.01 -2.96 -16.75
C MET A 51 14.51 -2.79 -16.67
N VAL A 52 13.81 -3.18 -17.72
CA VAL A 52 12.35 -3.23 -17.78
C VAL A 52 11.88 -4.59 -17.32
N ILE A 53 10.96 -4.61 -16.36
CA ILE A 53 10.42 -5.85 -15.79
C ILE A 53 9.18 -6.30 -16.55
N GLU A 54 8.35 -5.34 -16.96
CA GLU A 54 7.12 -5.60 -17.71
C GLU A 54 6.79 -4.42 -18.63
N GLY A 55 6.28 -4.73 -19.83
CA GLY A 55 5.84 -3.77 -20.83
C GLY A 55 6.82 -3.47 -21.95
N GLU A 56 6.34 -2.83 -23.02
CA GLU A 56 7.13 -2.36 -24.15
C GLU A 56 7.45 -0.88 -24.00
N ILE A 57 8.70 -0.51 -24.23
CA ILE A 57 9.20 0.85 -24.07
C ILE A 57 9.72 1.41 -25.38
N GLU A 58 9.35 2.67 -25.65
CA GLU A 58 9.87 3.47 -26.76
C GLU A 58 11.04 4.34 -26.28
N GLN A 59 12.20 4.18 -26.88
CA GLN A 59 13.40 4.95 -26.55
C GLN A 59 13.16 6.45 -26.74
N GLY A 60 13.53 7.27 -25.75
CA GLY A 60 13.38 8.72 -25.79
C GLY A 60 11.99 9.26 -25.47
N LYS A 61 11.03 8.38 -25.20
CA LYS A 61 9.69 8.79 -24.73
C LYS A 61 9.71 9.11 -23.26
N GLN A 62 9.04 10.20 -22.88
CA GLN A 62 8.81 10.55 -21.49
C GLN A 62 7.61 9.76 -20.97
N TYR A 63 7.78 9.08 -19.84
CA TYR A 63 6.73 8.35 -19.15
C TYR A 63 6.36 9.05 -17.85
N THR A 64 5.07 9.07 -17.52
CA THR A 64 4.52 9.72 -16.33
C THR A 64 3.92 8.70 -15.38
N GLU A 65 3.59 9.08 -14.15
CA GLU A 65 3.05 8.18 -13.13
C GLU A 65 1.90 7.26 -13.61
N PRO A 66 0.94 7.70 -14.46
CA PRO A 66 -0.10 6.82 -14.99
C PRO A 66 0.42 5.70 -15.90
N ASP A 67 1.59 5.85 -16.49
CA ASP A 67 2.19 4.86 -17.40
C ASP A 67 2.92 3.76 -16.62
N PHE A 68 3.46 4.11 -15.42
CA PHE A 68 4.13 3.15 -14.56
C PHE A 68 3.12 2.22 -13.87
N ASN A 69 3.55 0.99 -13.59
CA ASN A 69 2.76 -0.05 -12.91
C ASN A 69 1.49 -0.49 -13.67
N LYS A 70 1.22 0.08 -14.82
CA LYS A 70 0.16 -0.34 -15.72
C LYS A 70 0.72 -0.87 -17.05
N THR A 71 1.75 -0.20 -17.56
CA THR A 71 2.36 -0.48 -18.86
C THR A 71 3.84 -0.80 -18.72
N ILE A 72 4.53 -0.21 -17.70
CA ILE A 72 5.98 -0.33 -17.52
C ILE A 72 6.31 -0.49 -16.03
N GLU A 73 7.31 -1.28 -15.75
CA GLU A 73 7.89 -1.45 -14.41
C GLU A 73 9.42 -1.35 -14.51
N ILE A 74 10.02 -0.42 -13.78
CA ILE A 74 11.47 -0.17 -13.81
C ILE A 74 12.04 -0.46 -12.41
N GLU A 75 12.92 -1.45 -12.33
CA GLU A 75 13.50 -1.92 -11.07
C GLU A 75 14.23 -0.80 -10.30
N ALA A 76 15.01 0.03 -10.98
CA ALA A 76 15.74 1.14 -10.35
C ALA A 76 14.82 2.15 -9.66
N ARG A 77 13.65 2.45 -10.27
CA ARG A 77 12.63 3.31 -9.68
C ARG A 77 12.04 2.70 -8.40
N GLU A 78 11.64 1.44 -8.47
CA GLU A 78 11.06 0.75 -7.32
C GLU A 78 12.10 0.52 -6.22
N ALA A 79 13.36 0.22 -6.56
CA ALA A 79 14.45 0.12 -5.59
C ALA A 79 14.70 1.44 -4.83
N LYS A 80 14.59 2.59 -5.53
CA LYS A 80 14.70 3.92 -4.90
C LYS A 80 13.52 4.21 -3.98
N ARG A 81 12.31 3.88 -4.38
CA ARG A 81 11.10 4.04 -3.56
C ARG A 81 11.17 3.19 -2.28
N VAL A 82 11.58 1.94 -2.40
CA VAL A 82 11.80 1.05 -1.25
C VAL A 82 12.87 1.61 -0.32
N GLN A 83 14.00 2.10 -0.85
CA GLN A 83 15.04 2.70 -0.03
C GLN A 83 14.53 3.90 0.76
N ILE A 84 13.82 4.83 0.10
CA ILE A 84 13.24 5.99 0.77
C ILE A 84 12.27 5.56 1.89
N TYR A 85 11.45 4.53 1.64
CA TYR A 85 10.55 4.01 2.67
C TYR A 85 11.33 3.49 3.89
N LEU A 86 12.30 2.60 3.68
CA LEU A 86 13.08 1.99 4.75
C LEU A 86 13.90 3.00 5.54
N ASP A 87 14.41 4.05 4.89
CA ASP A 87 15.17 5.14 5.55
C ASP A 87 14.27 6.05 6.41
N ASN A 88 12.98 6.12 6.13
CA ASN A 88 12.03 7.03 6.79
C ASN A 88 11.05 6.36 7.74
N ALA A 89 10.90 5.05 7.66
CA ALA A 89 9.99 4.27 8.50
C ALA A 89 10.74 3.59 9.65
N ASN A 90 10.03 3.34 10.75
CA ASN A 90 10.52 2.41 11.75
C ASN A 90 10.34 0.98 11.22
N GLN A 91 11.45 0.31 10.90
CA GLN A 91 11.45 -1.03 10.31
C GLN A 91 10.91 -2.13 11.25
N ASN A 92 10.64 -1.84 12.52
CA ASN A 92 10.00 -2.76 13.46
C ASN A 92 8.47 -2.63 13.48
N GLU A 93 7.91 -1.67 12.75
CA GLU A 93 6.47 -1.43 12.70
C GLU A 93 5.82 -2.16 11.53
N LYS A 94 4.66 -2.77 11.80
CA LYS A 94 3.88 -3.46 10.75
C LYS A 94 3.42 -2.50 9.66
N ALA A 95 3.56 -2.94 8.40
CA ALA A 95 3.19 -2.18 7.23
C ALA A 95 2.47 -3.02 6.18
N ILE A 96 1.59 -2.37 5.41
CA ILE A 96 0.99 -2.95 4.20
C ILE A 96 1.40 -2.07 3.01
N VAL A 97 1.96 -2.70 1.97
CA VAL A 97 2.38 -2.05 0.73
C VAL A 97 1.43 -2.43 -0.39
N PHE A 98 0.72 -1.44 -0.93
CA PHE A 98 -0.22 -1.63 -2.03
C PHE A 98 0.48 -1.42 -3.38
N CYS A 99 0.58 -2.50 -4.14
CA CYS A 99 1.23 -2.58 -5.44
C CYS A 99 0.21 -2.69 -6.58
N ALA A 100 0.62 -2.39 -7.82
CA ALA A 100 -0.27 -2.35 -8.97
C ALA A 100 -0.78 -3.75 -9.36
N ILE A 101 0.14 -4.69 -9.51
CA ILE A 101 -0.11 -6.07 -9.92
C ILE A 101 0.65 -7.05 -9.03
N GLN A 102 0.41 -8.35 -9.21
CA GLN A 102 1.05 -9.39 -8.40
C GLN A 102 2.56 -9.48 -8.62
N ALA A 103 3.04 -9.29 -9.86
CA ALA A 103 4.47 -9.25 -10.18
C ALA A 103 5.15 -8.08 -9.45
N HIS A 104 4.56 -6.89 -9.50
CA HIS A 104 5.02 -5.71 -8.76
C HIS A 104 5.09 -5.97 -7.24
N ALA A 105 4.07 -6.62 -6.66
CA ALA A 105 4.11 -6.99 -5.25
C ALA A 105 5.25 -7.97 -4.92
N GLY A 106 5.57 -8.88 -5.83
CA GLY A 106 6.72 -9.79 -5.72
C GLY A 106 8.06 -9.04 -5.76
N LEU A 107 8.24 -8.15 -6.72
CA LEU A 107 9.43 -7.29 -6.83
C LEU A 107 9.66 -6.46 -5.57
N ILE A 108 8.63 -5.76 -5.11
CA ILE A 108 8.72 -4.92 -3.90
C ILE A 108 9.08 -5.75 -2.67
N ARG A 109 8.49 -6.94 -2.50
CA ARG A 109 8.88 -7.89 -1.45
C ARG A 109 10.36 -8.20 -1.50
N ASP A 110 10.88 -8.52 -2.68
CA ASP A 110 12.27 -8.93 -2.86
C ASP A 110 13.23 -7.76 -2.59
N LEU A 111 12.90 -6.57 -3.09
CA LEU A 111 13.67 -5.35 -2.84
C LEU A 111 13.70 -4.98 -1.34
N ILE A 112 12.56 -5.09 -0.64
CA ILE A 112 12.51 -4.86 0.81
C ILE A 112 13.40 -5.88 1.53
N ASN A 113 13.28 -7.16 1.20
CA ASN A 113 14.06 -8.22 1.84
C ASN A 113 15.57 -8.12 1.56
N GLN A 114 15.97 -7.53 0.44
CA GLN A 114 17.38 -7.25 0.12
C GLN A 114 17.95 -6.05 0.91
N LYS A 115 17.12 -5.04 1.17
CA LYS A 115 17.56 -3.74 1.72
C LYS A 115 17.26 -3.54 3.21
N LYS A 116 16.45 -4.40 3.81
CA LYS A 116 16.06 -4.33 5.22
C LYS A 116 17.22 -4.58 6.18
N ASP A 117 17.13 -4.03 7.38
CA ASP A 117 18.10 -4.28 8.46
C ASP A 117 17.88 -5.63 9.16
N ASN A 118 16.65 -6.14 9.16
CA ASN A 118 16.27 -7.41 9.79
C ASN A 118 16.78 -8.61 8.99
N SER A 119 17.37 -9.61 9.65
CA SER A 119 17.92 -10.80 8.98
C SER A 119 16.89 -11.87 8.60
N ASN A 120 15.63 -11.78 9.10
CA ASN A 120 14.63 -12.80 8.85
C ASN A 120 14.15 -12.78 7.38
N PRO A 121 14.19 -13.91 6.64
CA PRO A 121 13.77 -13.96 5.24
C PRO A 121 12.28 -13.73 5.03
N ASN A 122 11.44 -13.92 6.07
CA ASN A 122 10.00 -13.67 6.05
C ASN A 122 9.62 -12.30 6.65
N TYR A 123 10.58 -11.38 6.75
CA TYR A 123 10.31 -10.02 7.22
C TYR A 123 9.27 -9.31 6.32
N CYS A 124 9.44 -9.40 5.01
CA CYS A 124 8.46 -8.97 4.04
C CYS A 124 7.95 -10.17 3.24
N VAL A 125 6.64 -10.33 3.17
CA VAL A 125 5.99 -11.42 2.43
C VAL A 125 4.93 -10.87 1.48
N ARG A 126 4.71 -11.59 0.37
CA ARG A 126 3.65 -11.26 -0.59
C ARG A 126 2.37 -12.02 -0.22
N VAL A 127 1.24 -11.31 -0.27
CA VAL A 127 -0.09 -11.90 -0.12
C VAL A 127 -0.98 -11.36 -1.24
N THR A 128 -1.19 -12.18 -2.26
CA THR A 128 -2.05 -11.90 -3.42
C THR A 128 -3.04 -13.03 -3.66
N ALA A 129 -3.95 -12.86 -4.61
CA ALA A 129 -4.98 -13.86 -4.90
C ALA A 129 -4.40 -15.23 -5.30
N ASN A 130 -3.18 -15.25 -5.87
CA ASN A 130 -2.55 -16.46 -6.40
C ASN A 130 -1.57 -17.12 -5.41
N ASP A 131 -1.40 -16.59 -4.20
CA ASP A 131 -0.45 -17.16 -3.23
C ASP A 131 -1.05 -18.31 -2.39
N GLY A 132 -2.31 -18.68 -2.63
CA GLY A 132 -2.97 -19.87 -2.07
C GLY A 132 -2.84 -19.99 -0.55
N GLU A 133 -2.62 -21.22 -0.09
CA GLU A 133 -2.51 -21.53 1.35
C GLU A 133 -1.34 -20.84 2.03
N GLN A 134 -0.22 -20.63 1.31
CA GLN A 134 0.94 -19.93 1.86
C GLN A 134 0.62 -18.44 2.11
N GLY A 135 -0.10 -17.80 1.20
CA GLY A 135 -0.57 -16.42 1.37
C GLY A 135 -1.52 -16.31 2.56
N GLU A 136 -2.46 -17.24 2.72
CA GLU A 136 -3.38 -17.28 3.86
C GLU A 136 -2.64 -17.51 5.19
N LYS A 137 -1.61 -18.35 5.20
CA LYS A 137 -0.76 -18.55 6.38
C LYS A 137 -0.04 -17.26 6.77
N TYR A 138 0.61 -16.59 5.82
CA TYR A 138 1.30 -15.32 6.07
C TYR A 138 0.34 -14.23 6.55
N LEU A 139 -0.88 -14.18 6.00
CA LEU A 139 -1.89 -13.23 6.42
C LEU A 139 -2.30 -13.46 7.88
N ARG A 140 -2.56 -14.70 8.28
CA ARG A 140 -2.88 -15.04 9.69
C ARG A 140 -1.74 -14.67 10.65
N GLU A 141 -0.50 -14.98 10.26
CA GLU A 141 0.68 -14.63 11.08
C GLU A 141 0.87 -13.12 11.20
N PHE A 142 0.61 -12.37 10.12
CA PHE A 142 0.68 -10.90 10.14
C PHE A 142 -0.40 -10.27 11.03
N GLN A 143 -1.60 -10.82 11.04
CA GLN A 143 -2.72 -10.35 11.87
C GLN A 143 -2.55 -10.67 13.37
N ASP A 144 -1.71 -11.64 13.69
CA ASP A 144 -1.38 -12.01 15.06
C ASP A 144 -0.55 -10.88 15.71
N ASN A 145 -1.10 -10.24 16.73
CA ASN A 145 -0.45 -9.11 17.40
C ASN A 145 0.76 -9.55 18.25
N GLU A 146 0.85 -10.82 18.62
CA GLU A 146 1.98 -11.37 19.36
C GLU A 146 3.19 -11.70 18.46
N LYS A 147 2.98 -11.70 17.14
CA LYS A 147 4.04 -11.96 16.15
C LYS A 147 4.55 -10.68 15.52
N THR A 148 5.86 -10.52 15.51
CA THR A 148 6.54 -9.42 14.82
C THR A 148 6.82 -9.72 13.35
N ILE A 149 6.92 -11.00 12.98
CA ILE A 149 7.18 -11.51 11.64
C ILE A 149 5.93 -12.27 11.13
N PRO A 150 5.46 -12.00 9.93
CA PRO A 150 5.89 -10.98 8.97
C PRO A 150 5.67 -9.55 9.48
N THR A 151 6.62 -8.64 9.19
CA THR A 151 6.49 -7.23 9.55
C THR A 151 5.82 -6.43 8.43
N ILE A 152 6.11 -6.79 7.17
CA ILE A 152 5.57 -6.10 5.99
C ILE A 152 4.82 -7.10 5.10
N LEU A 153 3.63 -6.71 4.64
CA LEU A 153 2.90 -7.38 3.56
C LEU A 153 2.96 -6.54 2.29
N THR A 154 3.35 -7.14 1.17
CA THR A 154 3.09 -6.59 -0.16
C THR A 154 1.86 -7.24 -0.77
N THR A 155 1.00 -6.44 -1.37
CA THR A 155 -0.23 -6.93 -1.98
C THR A 155 -0.61 -6.11 -3.22
N SER A 156 -1.47 -6.67 -4.06
CA SER A 156 -2.11 -5.96 -5.17
C SER A 156 -3.55 -5.57 -4.80
N GLN A 157 -4.53 -6.32 -5.27
CA GLN A 157 -5.95 -6.00 -5.06
C GLN A 157 -6.60 -6.76 -3.88
N LYS A 158 -6.04 -7.92 -3.49
CA LYS A 158 -6.68 -8.85 -2.53
C LYS A 158 -6.94 -8.23 -1.17
N LEU A 159 -6.04 -7.41 -0.65
CA LEU A 159 -6.12 -6.89 0.71
C LEU A 159 -6.87 -5.55 0.85
N SER A 160 -7.59 -5.12 -0.18
CA SER A 160 -8.52 -3.98 -0.04
C SER A 160 -9.70 -4.32 0.88
N THR A 161 -10.02 -5.62 1.07
CA THR A 161 -11.07 -6.11 1.98
C THR A 161 -10.55 -7.24 2.88
N GLY A 162 -11.09 -7.39 4.10
CA GLY A 162 -10.93 -8.59 4.92
C GLY A 162 -9.69 -8.69 5.82
N VAL A 163 -8.76 -7.72 5.85
CA VAL A 163 -7.61 -7.75 6.77
C VAL A 163 -7.95 -7.04 8.07
N ASP A 164 -7.85 -7.74 9.19
CA ASP A 164 -8.00 -7.18 10.54
C ASP A 164 -6.65 -7.19 11.30
N ALA A 165 -5.69 -6.42 10.80
CA ALA A 165 -4.40 -6.24 11.45
C ALA A 165 -4.39 -4.92 12.23
N ARG A 166 -4.71 -4.97 13.52
CA ARG A 166 -4.86 -3.77 14.36
C ARG A 166 -3.57 -2.98 14.53
N ASN A 167 -2.44 -3.67 14.61
CA ASN A 167 -1.13 -3.05 14.82
C ASN A 167 -0.43 -2.58 13.52
N VAL A 168 -1.16 -2.37 12.45
CA VAL A 168 -0.60 -1.74 11.23
C VAL A 168 -0.36 -0.25 11.51
N ARG A 169 0.89 0.18 11.36
CA ARG A 169 1.34 1.55 11.63
C ARG A 169 1.77 2.30 10.38
N ASN A 170 1.97 1.58 9.27
CA ASN A 170 2.37 2.18 8.00
C ASN A 170 1.56 1.59 6.84
N ILE A 171 1.08 2.46 5.96
CA ILE A 171 0.46 2.11 4.68
C ILE A 171 1.29 2.77 3.59
N VAL A 172 1.75 1.98 2.62
CA VAL A 172 2.58 2.45 1.51
C VAL A 172 1.79 2.31 0.20
N LEU A 173 1.60 3.40 -0.50
CA LEU A 173 0.85 3.46 -1.76
C LEU A 173 1.85 3.57 -2.92
N LEU A 174 2.02 2.48 -3.67
CA LEU A 174 2.87 2.39 -4.86
C LEU A 174 2.06 2.23 -6.15
N ARG A 175 0.74 2.30 -6.07
CA ARG A 175 -0.18 2.28 -7.21
C ARG A 175 -1.20 3.40 -7.11
N PRO A 176 -1.68 3.92 -8.25
CA PRO A 176 -2.79 4.87 -8.25
C PRO A 176 -4.02 4.31 -7.52
N VAL A 177 -4.75 5.18 -6.86
CA VAL A 177 -6.03 4.88 -6.20
C VAL A 177 -7.13 5.57 -7.02
N ASN A 178 -8.02 4.77 -7.59
CA ASN A 178 -8.94 5.25 -8.63
C ASN A 178 -10.27 5.81 -8.09
N SER A 179 -10.56 5.61 -6.80
CA SER A 179 -11.79 6.11 -6.20
C SER A 179 -11.63 6.44 -4.72
N MET A 180 -12.48 7.35 -4.23
CA MET A 180 -12.56 7.67 -2.80
C MET A 180 -12.99 6.45 -1.96
N ILE A 181 -13.79 5.55 -2.52
CA ILE A 181 -14.22 4.31 -1.85
C ILE A 181 -13.01 3.41 -1.65
N GLU A 182 -12.23 3.18 -2.69
CA GLU A 182 -11.00 2.39 -2.62
C GLU A 182 -10.00 3.00 -1.64
N PHE A 183 -9.80 4.32 -1.69
CA PHE A 183 -8.94 5.03 -0.73
C PHE A 183 -9.38 4.78 0.72
N LYS A 184 -10.67 4.93 1.02
CA LYS A 184 -11.21 4.65 2.35
C LYS A 184 -11.03 3.19 2.79
N GLN A 185 -11.16 2.24 1.87
CA GLN A 185 -10.91 0.82 2.16
C GLN A 185 -9.45 0.55 2.51
N ILE A 186 -8.53 1.17 1.78
CA ILE A 186 -7.08 1.06 2.02
C ILE A 186 -6.71 1.67 3.37
N ILE A 187 -7.08 2.93 3.62
CA ILE A 187 -6.74 3.60 4.89
C ILE A 187 -7.43 2.95 6.09
N GLY A 188 -8.62 2.37 5.89
CA GLY A 188 -9.33 1.60 6.91
C GLY A 188 -8.51 0.44 7.50
N ARG A 189 -7.44 0.01 6.82
CA ARG A 189 -6.50 -1.00 7.36
C ARG A 189 -5.61 -0.44 8.46
N GLY A 190 -5.33 0.87 8.44
CA GLY A 190 -4.55 1.56 9.46
C GLY A 190 -5.38 2.20 10.57
N THR A 191 -6.68 2.41 10.37
CA THR A 191 -7.53 3.14 11.34
C THR A 191 -7.90 2.34 12.58
N ARG A 192 -7.63 1.04 12.63
CA ARG A 192 -7.90 0.22 13.82
C ARG A 192 -7.09 0.72 15.00
N THR A 193 -7.77 0.88 16.14
CA THR A 193 -7.12 1.24 17.40
C THR A 193 -6.31 0.07 17.96
N PHE A 194 -5.14 0.39 18.48
CA PHE A 194 -4.26 -0.57 19.15
C PHE A 194 -3.51 0.13 20.27
N ASP A 195 -3.16 -0.58 21.31
CA ASP A 195 -2.47 -0.02 22.46
C ASP A 195 -1.10 0.56 22.05
N GLY A 196 -0.81 1.80 22.50
CA GLY A 196 0.39 2.53 22.10
C GLY A 196 0.43 3.01 20.64
N LYS A 197 -0.69 2.96 19.90
CA LYS A 197 -0.81 3.45 18.53
C LYS A 197 -1.59 4.77 18.51
N ASP A 198 -0.87 5.89 18.57
CA ASP A 198 -1.48 7.23 18.55
C ASP A 198 -1.88 7.68 17.14
N PHE A 199 -1.15 7.20 16.12
CA PHE A 199 -1.43 7.46 14.70
C PHE A 199 -0.81 6.36 13.84
N PHE A 200 -1.19 6.33 12.56
CA PHE A 200 -0.46 5.59 11.52
C PHE A 200 -0.01 6.53 10.41
N THR A 201 0.96 6.09 9.61
CA THR A 201 1.53 6.90 8.53
C THR A 201 1.17 6.32 7.18
N ILE A 202 0.74 7.18 6.27
CA ILE A 202 0.55 6.86 4.85
C ILE A 202 1.74 7.43 4.08
N TYR A 203 2.52 6.56 3.42
CA TYR A 203 3.57 6.92 2.49
C TYR A 203 2.98 6.93 1.09
N ASP A 204 2.72 8.12 0.56
CA ASP A 204 2.03 8.32 -0.72
C ASP A 204 3.04 8.69 -1.81
N TYR A 205 3.32 7.73 -2.69
CA TYR A 205 4.21 7.85 -3.85
C TYR A 205 3.46 8.18 -5.15
N VAL A 206 2.13 8.23 -5.11
CA VAL A 206 1.27 8.30 -6.31
C VAL A 206 0.29 9.47 -6.27
N ASP A 207 0.46 10.38 -5.30
CA ASP A 207 -0.41 11.54 -5.11
C ASP A 207 -1.90 11.15 -4.92
N ALA A 208 -2.14 10.03 -4.23
CA ALA A 208 -3.48 9.49 -4.02
C ALA A 208 -4.34 10.37 -3.10
N TYR A 209 -3.68 11.16 -2.25
CA TYR A 209 -4.33 12.09 -1.31
C TYR A 209 -4.38 13.49 -1.92
N LYS A 210 -5.36 13.75 -2.78
CA LYS A 210 -5.71 15.07 -3.35
C LYS A 210 -7.13 15.47 -3.02
#